data_c04f0814c72674ea00dbce33c04f5d8c
#
_entry.id   c04f0814c72674ea00dbce33c04f5d8c
#
_cell.length_a   1.000
_cell.length_b   1.000
_cell.length_c   1.000
_cell.angle_alpha   90.00
_cell.angle_beta   90.00
_cell.angle_gamma   90.00
#
_symmetry.space_group_name_H-M   'P 1'
#
loop_
_entity.id
_entity.type
_entity.pdbx_description
1 polymer ?
#
loop_
_entity_poly.entity_id
_entity_poly.type
_entity_poly.pdbx_seq_one_letter_code
_entity_poly.pdbx_strand_id
1 'polypeptide(L)'
;TGWTVADLYIRGRQDAASGLAPRLHDIAFGSVLHTVQDSFAAGHVQREERAPRPLCADAPYPMPPRVLEFHAYGGQDAARHDDDDTRLALLRGHPVEQFPAAVLASRNLYQLYDARASWSEVAPYARCLFETVDAGRLSSAGQAYGRRR
;
A
#
# COMPACT_ATOMS: atom_id res chain seq x y z
N THR A 1 -1.89 14.45 23.11
CA THR A 1 -2.75 14.75 21.94
C THR A 1 -3.92 13.79 21.99
N GLY A 2 -5.14 14.29 22.21
CA GLY A 2 -6.35 13.47 22.41
C GLY A 2 -6.98 12.94 21.10
N TRP A 3 -6.18 12.55 20.11
CA TRP A 3 -6.69 11.95 18.88
C TRP A 3 -7.06 10.49 19.12
N THR A 4 -8.27 10.14 18.75
CA THR A 4 -8.74 8.76 18.71
C THR A 4 -8.60 8.19 17.29
N VAL A 5 -8.68 6.86 17.17
CA VAL A 5 -8.73 6.20 15.85
C VAL A 5 -9.91 6.72 15.03
N ALA A 6 -11.04 7.03 15.68
CA ALA A 6 -12.20 7.63 15.02
C ALA A 6 -11.89 9.00 14.42
N ASP A 7 -11.07 9.83 15.07
CA ASP A 7 -10.70 11.15 14.55
C ASP A 7 -9.85 11.05 13.28
N LEU A 8 -9.06 9.99 13.14
CA LEU A 8 -8.25 9.74 11.93
C LEU A 8 -9.11 9.37 10.72
N TYR A 9 -10.12 8.52 10.92
CA TYR A 9 -10.90 7.95 9.82
C TYR A 9 -12.24 8.64 9.55
N ILE A 10 -12.75 9.43 10.53
CA ILE A 10 -14.10 10.01 10.47
C ILE A 10 -14.06 11.52 10.74
N ARG A 11 -13.00 12.18 10.36
CA ARG A 11 -12.79 13.61 10.59
C ARG A 11 -13.99 14.44 10.13
N GLY A 12 -14.61 15.18 11.06
CA GLY A 12 -15.72 16.08 10.79
C GLY A 12 -17.12 15.46 10.78
N ARG A 13 -17.27 14.18 11.17
CA ARG A 13 -18.59 13.49 11.24
C ARG A 13 -18.82 12.88 12.62
N GLN A 14 -18.97 13.72 13.63
CA GLN A 14 -19.23 13.24 15.00
C GLN A 14 -20.50 12.38 15.09
N ASP A 15 -21.54 12.70 14.32
CA ASP A 15 -22.80 11.94 14.29
C ASP A 15 -22.66 10.56 13.66
N ALA A 16 -21.73 10.39 12.73
CA ALA A 16 -21.43 9.11 12.12
C ALA A 16 -20.52 8.24 12.99
N ALA A 17 -19.77 8.84 13.92
CA ALA A 17 -18.80 8.13 14.74
C ALA A 17 -19.47 7.07 15.63
N SER A 18 -20.65 7.35 16.19
CA SER A 18 -21.38 6.40 17.03
C SER A 18 -21.87 5.16 16.27
N GLY A 19 -22.32 5.34 15.04
CA GLY A 19 -22.74 4.24 14.16
C GLY A 19 -21.59 3.44 13.55
N LEU A 20 -20.39 4.03 13.45
CA LEU A 20 -19.21 3.41 12.86
C LEU A 20 -18.28 2.79 13.91
N ALA A 21 -18.43 3.14 15.18
CA ALA A 21 -17.59 2.61 16.26
C ALA A 21 -17.46 1.06 16.26
N PRO A 22 -18.54 0.28 16.05
CA PRO A 22 -18.44 -1.19 15.96
C PRO A 22 -17.65 -1.70 14.75
N ARG A 23 -17.45 -0.85 13.72
CA ARG A 23 -16.75 -1.20 12.46
C ARG A 23 -15.40 -0.53 12.32
N LEU A 24 -14.89 0.13 13.37
CA LEU A 24 -13.60 0.84 13.27
C LEU A 24 -12.44 -0.07 12.88
N HIS A 25 -12.45 -1.32 13.33
CA HIS A 25 -11.43 -2.29 12.96
C HIS A 25 -11.46 -2.59 11.45
N ASP A 26 -12.64 -2.80 10.89
CA ASP A 26 -12.80 -3.08 9.46
C ASP A 26 -12.42 -1.86 8.61
N ILE A 27 -12.80 -0.65 9.06
CA ILE A 27 -12.45 0.61 8.40
C ILE A 27 -10.93 0.82 8.43
N ALA A 28 -10.30 0.62 9.58
CA ALA A 28 -8.86 0.73 9.74
C ALA A 28 -8.13 -0.29 8.85
N PHE A 29 -8.59 -1.54 8.84
CA PHE A 29 -8.04 -2.57 7.98
C PHE A 29 -8.24 -2.25 6.49
N GLY A 30 -9.40 -1.74 6.10
CA GLY A 30 -9.66 -1.26 4.74
C GLY A 30 -8.67 -0.17 4.31
N SER A 31 -8.32 0.76 5.20
CA SER A 31 -7.30 1.78 4.94
C SER A 31 -5.89 1.19 4.78
N VAL A 32 -5.56 0.17 5.57
CA VAL A 32 -4.28 -0.56 5.40
C VAL A 32 -4.25 -1.25 4.04
N LEU A 33 -5.33 -1.93 3.64
CA LEU A 33 -5.41 -2.58 2.34
C LEU A 33 -5.26 -1.58 1.19
N HIS A 34 -5.92 -0.41 1.28
CA HIS A 34 -5.79 0.66 0.30
C HIS A 34 -4.34 1.12 0.16
N THR A 35 -3.69 1.44 1.27
CA THR A 35 -2.26 1.84 1.28
C THR A 35 -1.35 0.76 0.65
N VAL A 36 -1.64 -0.50 0.93
CA VAL A 36 -0.87 -1.60 0.34
C VAL A 36 -1.13 -1.71 -1.15
N GLN A 37 -2.37 -1.57 -1.61
CA GLN A 37 -2.72 -1.63 -3.03
C GLN A 37 -2.08 -0.48 -3.80
N ASP A 38 -2.13 0.74 -3.29
CA ASP A 38 -1.48 1.92 -3.86
C ASP A 38 0.04 1.71 -3.98
N SER A 39 0.64 0.99 -3.05
CA SER A 39 2.08 0.70 -3.11
C SER A 39 2.51 -0.16 -4.30
N PHE A 40 1.57 -0.70 -5.06
CA PHE A 40 1.80 -1.44 -6.31
C PHE A 40 1.41 -0.64 -7.56
N ALA A 41 0.77 0.50 -7.40
CA ALA A 41 0.47 1.40 -8.50
C ALA A 41 1.69 2.31 -8.77
N ALA A 42 2.10 2.38 -10.03
CA ALA A 42 3.31 3.10 -10.43
C ALA A 42 3.19 4.61 -10.17
N GLY A 43 1.98 5.16 -10.11
CA GLY A 43 1.72 6.55 -9.71
C GLY A 43 2.09 6.84 -8.26
N HIS A 44 2.03 5.86 -7.37
CA HIS A 44 2.31 6.02 -5.94
C HIS A 44 3.72 5.58 -5.56
N VAL A 45 4.22 4.50 -6.18
CA VAL A 45 5.47 3.88 -5.76
C VAL A 45 6.23 3.31 -6.95
N GLN A 46 7.51 3.63 -7.03
CA GLN A 46 8.43 2.94 -7.92
C GLN A 46 9.10 1.79 -7.17
N ARG A 47 9.07 0.59 -7.74
CA ARG A 47 9.73 -0.61 -7.21
C ARG A 47 10.84 -1.09 -8.13
N GLU A 48 11.77 -1.88 -7.60
CA GLU A 48 12.75 -2.61 -8.41
C GLU A 48 12.05 -3.56 -9.37
N GLU A 49 12.60 -3.73 -10.56
CA GLU A 49 12.04 -4.70 -11.53
C GLU A 49 12.24 -6.14 -11.08
N ARG A 50 13.42 -6.45 -10.56
CA ARG A 50 13.77 -7.76 -9.99
C ARG A 50 14.88 -7.58 -8.96
N ALA A 51 14.71 -8.13 -7.79
CA ALA A 51 15.80 -8.20 -6.82
C ALA A 51 15.68 -9.42 -5.92
N PRO A 52 16.79 -10.08 -5.57
CA PRO A 52 16.79 -11.03 -4.46
C PRO A 52 16.45 -10.28 -3.18
N ARG A 53 15.69 -10.93 -2.28
CA ARG A 53 15.20 -10.32 -1.04
C ARG A 53 15.65 -11.12 0.17
N PRO A 54 16.93 -11.07 0.52
CA PRO A 54 17.47 -11.87 1.62
C PRO A 54 16.82 -11.54 2.96
N LEU A 55 16.44 -10.27 3.21
CA LEU A 55 15.80 -9.86 4.46
C LEU A 55 14.37 -10.37 4.62
N CYS A 56 13.74 -10.81 3.52
CA CYS A 56 12.38 -11.30 3.50
C CYS A 56 12.31 -12.76 3.04
N ALA A 57 13.45 -13.47 3.00
CA ALA A 57 13.52 -14.87 2.57
C ALA A 57 12.65 -15.78 3.43
N ASP A 58 12.55 -15.50 4.72
CA ASP A 58 11.76 -16.26 5.68
C ASP A 58 10.30 -15.78 5.79
N ALA A 59 9.89 -14.80 4.99
CA ALA A 59 8.51 -14.36 5.00
C ALA A 59 7.60 -15.50 4.51
N PRO A 60 6.45 -15.74 5.18
CA PRO A 60 5.56 -16.85 4.84
C PRO A 60 4.87 -16.70 3.48
N TYR A 61 5.06 -15.56 2.83
CA TYR A 61 4.40 -15.20 1.58
C TYR A 61 5.40 -14.64 0.56
N PRO A 62 5.12 -14.81 -0.75
CA PRO A 62 5.93 -14.18 -1.79
C PRO A 62 6.00 -12.67 -1.61
N MET A 63 7.19 -12.11 -1.68
CA MET A 63 7.43 -10.70 -1.48
C MET A 63 7.55 -9.94 -2.80
N PRO A 64 7.00 -8.72 -2.86
CA PRO A 64 7.23 -7.84 -4.00
C PRO A 64 8.68 -7.34 -4.02
N PRO A 65 9.17 -6.82 -5.15
CA PRO A 65 10.42 -6.07 -5.21
C PRO A 65 10.43 -4.90 -4.21
N ARG A 66 11.63 -4.51 -3.77
CA ARG A 66 11.78 -3.39 -2.82
C ARG A 66 11.35 -2.08 -3.44
N VAL A 67 10.98 -1.13 -2.59
CA VAL A 67 10.64 0.23 -2.99
C VAL A 67 11.91 1.00 -3.33
N LEU A 68 11.95 1.56 -4.54
CA LEU A 68 12.97 2.52 -4.96
C LEU A 68 12.62 3.92 -4.49
N GLU A 69 11.35 4.30 -4.62
CA GLU A 69 10.86 5.62 -4.27
C GLU A 69 9.35 5.62 -4.00
N PHE A 70 8.94 6.33 -2.95
CA PHE A 70 7.55 6.72 -2.75
C PHE A 70 7.29 8.05 -3.45
N HIS A 71 6.20 8.16 -4.19
CA HIS A 71 5.89 9.37 -4.93
C HIS A 71 5.06 10.35 -4.08
N ALA A 72 5.37 11.65 -4.22
CA ALA A 72 4.64 12.73 -3.58
C ALA A 72 3.54 13.24 -4.51
N TYR A 73 2.28 13.00 -4.17
CA TYR A 73 1.12 13.35 -4.97
C TYR A 73 1.05 14.84 -5.37
N GLY A 74 1.44 15.75 -4.47
CA GLY A 74 1.34 17.20 -4.71
C GLY A 74 2.12 17.75 -5.91
N GLY A 75 3.10 17.00 -6.42
CA GLY A 75 3.90 17.37 -7.60
C GLY A 75 3.47 16.68 -8.90
N GLN A 76 2.48 15.80 -8.85
CA GLN A 76 2.08 14.96 -9.97
C GLN A 76 1.06 15.64 -10.89
N ASP A 77 1.05 15.18 -12.14
CA ASP A 77 -0.03 15.39 -13.09
C ASP A 77 -1.17 14.40 -12.77
N ALA A 78 -2.34 14.92 -12.44
CA ALA A 78 -3.46 14.11 -11.98
C ALA A 78 -3.93 13.09 -13.04
N ALA A 79 -3.97 13.47 -14.31
CA ALA A 79 -4.44 12.56 -15.36
C ALA A 79 -3.52 11.35 -15.53
N ARG A 80 -2.20 11.56 -15.42
CA ARG A 80 -1.22 10.47 -15.51
C ARG A 80 -1.26 9.57 -14.28
N HIS A 81 -1.50 10.15 -13.11
CA HIS A 81 -1.68 9.39 -11.89
C HIS A 81 -2.92 8.50 -12.00
N ASP A 82 -4.06 9.07 -12.40
CA ASP A 82 -5.34 8.35 -12.50
C ASP A 82 -5.29 7.21 -13.53
N ASP A 83 -4.52 7.34 -14.61
CA ASP A 83 -4.32 6.28 -15.60
C ASP A 83 -3.70 5.01 -15.02
N ASP A 84 -2.85 5.13 -14.00
CA ASP A 84 -2.16 4.01 -13.37
C ASP A 84 -2.91 3.42 -12.17
N ASP A 85 -3.94 4.11 -11.66
CA ASP A 85 -4.83 3.59 -10.60
C ASP A 85 -5.96 2.72 -11.16
N THR A 86 -5.92 2.42 -12.44
CA THR A 86 -6.95 1.60 -13.07
C THR A 86 -6.69 0.11 -12.92
N ARG A 87 -7.78 -0.69 -12.95
CA ARG A 87 -7.69 -2.16 -13.02
C ARG A 87 -6.83 -2.64 -14.20
N LEU A 88 -6.89 -1.95 -15.32
CA LEU A 88 -6.14 -2.31 -16.52
C LEU A 88 -4.63 -2.08 -16.31
N ALA A 89 -4.26 -0.99 -15.65
CA ALA A 89 -2.87 -0.74 -15.30
C ALA A 89 -2.32 -1.83 -14.37
N LEU A 90 -3.10 -2.22 -13.34
CA LEU A 90 -2.74 -3.28 -12.41
C LEU A 90 -2.49 -4.63 -13.11
N LEU A 91 -3.22 -4.91 -14.19
CA LEU A 91 -3.13 -6.17 -14.94
C LEU A 91 -2.06 -6.14 -16.05
N ARG A 92 -1.48 -4.97 -16.36
CA ARG A 92 -0.45 -4.85 -17.38
C ARG A 92 0.77 -5.71 -17.02
N GLY A 93 1.22 -6.50 -17.98
CA GLY A 93 2.44 -7.33 -17.82
C GLY A 93 2.26 -8.58 -16.96
N HIS A 94 1.06 -8.87 -16.48
CA HIS A 94 0.77 -10.12 -15.77
C HIS A 94 0.13 -11.14 -16.71
N PRO A 95 0.62 -12.39 -16.74
CA PRO A 95 -0.10 -13.50 -17.38
C PRO A 95 -1.50 -13.65 -16.76
N VAL A 96 -2.48 -14.02 -17.57
CA VAL A 96 -3.89 -14.20 -17.13
C VAL A 96 -4.00 -15.16 -15.93
N GLU A 97 -3.04 -16.07 -15.79
CA GLU A 97 -2.98 -17.12 -14.76
C GLU A 97 -2.30 -16.67 -13.45
N GLN A 98 -1.67 -15.50 -13.45
CA GLN A 98 -0.99 -14.97 -12.26
C GLN A 98 -1.79 -13.83 -11.64
N PHE A 99 -2.09 -13.97 -10.36
CA PHE A 99 -2.67 -12.86 -9.60
C PHE A 99 -1.65 -11.72 -9.48
N PRO A 100 -2.07 -10.47 -9.72
CA PRO A 100 -1.24 -9.30 -9.48
C PRO A 100 -0.69 -9.30 -8.04
N ALA A 101 0.52 -8.80 -7.87
CA ALA A 101 1.18 -8.76 -6.56
C ALA A 101 0.35 -8.02 -5.49
N ALA A 102 -0.37 -6.96 -5.89
CA ALA A 102 -1.30 -6.24 -5.02
C ALA A 102 -2.42 -7.15 -4.47
N VAL A 103 -2.98 -8.04 -5.31
CA VAL A 103 -4.02 -8.98 -4.89
C VAL A 103 -3.47 -10.02 -3.92
N LEU A 104 -2.28 -10.54 -4.20
CA LEU A 104 -1.62 -11.51 -3.32
C LEU A 104 -1.29 -10.89 -1.97
N ALA A 105 -0.74 -9.68 -1.95
CA ALA A 105 -0.45 -8.95 -0.72
C ALA A 105 -1.71 -8.67 0.09
N SER A 106 -2.78 -8.21 -0.56
CA SER A 106 -4.07 -7.96 0.08
C SER A 106 -4.65 -9.23 0.69
N ARG A 107 -4.62 -10.36 -0.05
CA ARG A 107 -5.09 -11.66 0.44
C ARG A 107 -4.30 -12.11 1.67
N ASN A 108 -2.99 -11.98 1.64
CA ASN A 108 -2.15 -12.42 2.75
C ASN A 108 -2.41 -11.57 4.02
N LEU A 109 -2.57 -10.25 3.86
CA LEU A 109 -2.96 -9.38 4.96
C LEU A 109 -4.35 -9.71 5.50
N TYR A 110 -5.30 -10.02 4.60
CA TYR A 110 -6.64 -10.44 5.01
C TYR A 110 -6.60 -11.73 5.82
N GLN A 111 -5.79 -12.72 5.42
CA GLN A 111 -5.62 -13.95 6.18
C GLN A 111 -5.05 -13.71 7.58
N LEU A 112 -4.07 -12.81 7.71
CA LEU A 112 -3.53 -12.41 9.01
C LEU A 112 -4.57 -11.68 9.87
N TYR A 113 -5.37 -10.81 9.26
CA TYR A 113 -6.46 -10.10 9.92
C TYR A 113 -7.55 -11.05 10.42
N ASP A 114 -8.01 -11.97 9.57
CA ASP A 114 -9.04 -12.96 9.88
C ASP A 114 -8.58 -13.91 11.01
N ALA A 115 -7.31 -14.30 10.98
CA ALA A 115 -6.67 -15.08 12.03
C ALA A 115 -6.42 -14.29 13.33
N ARG A 116 -6.73 -12.98 13.35
CA ARG A 116 -6.44 -12.07 14.48
C ARG A 116 -4.98 -12.10 14.90
N ALA A 117 -4.09 -12.19 13.92
CA ALA A 117 -2.65 -12.21 14.16
C ALA A 117 -2.20 -10.96 14.93
N SER A 118 -1.30 -11.14 15.88
CA SER A 118 -0.71 -10.05 16.65
C SER A 118 0.19 -9.18 15.78
N TRP A 119 0.46 -7.94 16.23
CA TRP A 119 1.41 -7.08 15.52
C TRP A 119 2.79 -7.71 15.36
N SER A 120 3.25 -8.49 16.32
CA SER A 120 4.55 -9.21 16.22
C SER A 120 4.58 -10.22 15.08
N GLU A 121 3.44 -10.80 14.73
CA GLU A 121 3.31 -11.73 13.60
C GLU A 121 3.16 -11.00 12.26
N VAL A 122 2.47 -9.86 12.25
CA VAL A 122 2.22 -9.07 11.03
C VAL A 122 3.42 -8.19 10.64
N ALA A 123 4.13 -7.63 11.64
CA ALA A 123 5.17 -6.63 11.41
C ALA A 123 6.31 -7.09 10.47
N PRO A 124 6.82 -8.32 10.52
CA PRO A 124 7.83 -8.79 9.58
C PRO A 124 7.34 -8.70 8.14
N TYR A 125 6.10 -9.13 7.87
CA TYR A 125 5.49 -9.06 6.56
C TYR A 125 5.28 -7.61 6.10
N ALA A 126 4.72 -6.76 6.96
CA ALA A 126 4.50 -5.35 6.65
C ALA A 126 5.80 -4.61 6.35
N ARG A 127 6.87 -4.85 7.11
CA ARG A 127 8.20 -4.27 6.85
C ARG A 127 8.74 -4.68 5.49
N CYS A 128 8.54 -5.94 5.11
CA CYS A 128 8.97 -6.43 3.82
C CYS A 128 8.18 -5.83 2.66
N LEU A 129 6.87 -5.60 2.83
CA LEU A 129 6.05 -4.94 1.79
C LEU A 129 6.55 -3.54 1.44
N PHE A 130 7.05 -2.82 2.43
CA PHE A 130 7.49 -1.42 2.32
C PHE A 130 9.00 -1.24 2.46
N GLU A 131 9.78 -2.31 2.36
CA GLU A 131 11.23 -2.22 2.40
C GLU A 131 11.75 -1.33 1.28
N THR A 132 12.55 -0.32 1.64
CA THR A 132 13.18 0.60 0.69
C THR A 132 14.61 0.18 0.39
N VAL A 133 15.06 0.44 -0.83
CA VAL A 133 16.48 0.27 -1.22
C VAL A 133 17.34 1.31 -0.52
N ASP A 134 16.81 2.54 -0.42
CA ASP A 134 17.46 3.67 0.26
C ASP A 134 16.44 4.37 1.16
N ALA A 135 16.58 4.19 2.46
CA ALA A 135 15.70 4.80 3.46
C ALA A 135 15.86 6.34 3.56
N GLY A 136 16.95 6.89 3.04
CA GLY A 136 17.20 8.33 3.01
C GLY A 136 16.66 9.03 1.77
N ARG A 137 16.12 8.29 0.79
CA ARG A 137 15.60 8.87 -0.43
C ARG A 137 14.35 9.70 -0.17
N LEU A 138 14.39 10.97 -0.57
CA LEU A 138 13.23 11.85 -0.48
C LEU A 138 12.20 11.50 -1.57
N SER A 139 10.93 11.61 -1.21
CA SER A 139 9.84 11.44 -2.17
C SER A 139 9.84 12.55 -3.21
N SER A 140 9.59 12.20 -4.46
CA SER A 140 9.38 13.13 -5.57
C SER A 140 8.03 12.87 -6.25
N ALA A 141 7.69 13.65 -7.29
CA ALA A 141 6.51 13.37 -8.10
C ALA A 141 6.59 12.04 -8.88
N GLY A 142 7.78 11.44 -8.93
CA GLY A 142 8.11 10.37 -9.87
C GLY A 142 8.39 10.91 -11.28
N GLN A 143 9.41 10.36 -11.94
CA GLN A 143 9.89 10.89 -13.23
C GLN A 143 8.80 10.91 -14.31
N ALA A 144 7.92 9.90 -14.34
CA ALA A 144 6.85 9.79 -15.33
C ALA A 144 5.63 10.65 -15.02
N TYR A 145 5.46 11.09 -13.75
CA TYR A 145 4.23 11.71 -13.24
C TYR A 145 4.36 13.19 -12.95
N GLY A 146 5.56 13.76 -13.01
CA GLY A 146 5.77 15.19 -12.77
C GLY A 146 4.97 16.05 -13.76
N ARG A 147 4.44 17.18 -13.25
CA ARG A 147 3.80 18.20 -14.12
C ARG A 147 4.80 18.70 -15.14
N ARG A 148 4.40 18.74 -16.40
CA ARG A 148 5.20 19.42 -17.42
C ARG A 148 5.18 20.92 -17.11
N ARG A 149 6.34 21.53 -17.03
CA ARG A 149 6.49 22.98 -16.94
C ARG A 149 6.17 23.63 -18.28
#